data_bcc07b937a99ee11cd405b43d83b7b10
#
_entry.id   bcc07b937a99ee11cd405b43d83b7b10
#
_cell.length_a   1.000
_cell.length_b   1.000
_cell.length_c   1.000
_cell.angle_alpha   90.00
_cell.angle_beta   90.00
_cell.angle_gamma   90.00
#
_symmetry.space_group_name_H-M   'P 1'
#
loop_
_entity.id
_entity.type
_entity.pdbx_description
1 polymer ?
#
loop_
_entity_poly.entity_id
_entity_poly.type
_entity_poly.pdbx_seq_one_letter_code
_entity_poly.pdbx_strand_id
1 'polypeptide(L)'
;MTQLYDITIIGGGPVGLFAAFYAHLRQAKVKVIDSLPQLGGQPAILYPEKTILDIPAFPSLTGQELTDNLLAQLSTFETTICLNETLTAIEPGEVISLTTTKGIHQTKTLLIAMGGGAFKPRPLEIEGADSFENVHYHVSNIQQYADKDVVILGGGDSAVDWSLAFEKIAKTTHIVHRRDNFRALEHSVEELKQSSVTIHTPLVPKGLSGENGRASAIHFDKVKSE
;
A
#
# COMPACT_ATOMS: atom_id res chain seq x y z
N MET A 1 22.91 -27.39 -8.77
CA MET A 1 22.06 -27.20 -9.98
C MET A 1 20.91 -26.29 -9.58
N THR A 2 20.68 -25.24 -10.34
CA THR A 2 19.54 -24.34 -10.09
C THR A 2 18.24 -25.08 -10.38
N GLN A 3 17.31 -25.09 -9.42
CA GLN A 3 16.05 -25.82 -9.56
C GLN A 3 15.16 -25.11 -10.58
N LEU A 4 14.71 -25.85 -11.62
CA LEU A 4 13.78 -25.33 -12.62
C LEU A 4 12.34 -25.37 -12.10
N TYR A 5 11.61 -24.28 -12.28
CA TYR A 5 10.18 -24.15 -11.96
C TYR A 5 9.35 -24.05 -13.24
N ASP A 6 8.10 -24.53 -13.16
CA ASP A 6 7.17 -24.39 -14.29
C ASP A 6 6.71 -22.94 -14.42
N ILE A 7 6.48 -22.28 -13.27
CA ILE A 7 6.16 -20.86 -13.22
C ILE A 7 6.84 -20.18 -12.03
N THR A 8 7.43 -19.02 -12.29
CA THR A 8 7.87 -18.09 -11.26
C THR A 8 7.01 -16.82 -11.32
N ILE A 9 6.52 -16.39 -10.16
CA ILE A 9 5.65 -15.23 -10.00
C ILE A 9 6.44 -14.15 -9.28
N ILE A 10 6.52 -12.95 -9.87
CA ILE A 10 7.13 -11.78 -9.26
C ILE A 10 6.05 -10.93 -8.65
N GLY A 11 6.05 -10.84 -7.33
CA GLY A 11 5.07 -10.14 -6.51
C GLY A 11 4.14 -11.10 -5.76
N GLY A 12 4.20 -11.07 -4.44
CA GLY A 12 3.40 -11.87 -3.50
C GLY A 12 2.18 -11.11 -2.96
N GLY A 13 1.67 -10.13 -3.72
CA GLY A 13 0.41 -9.47 -3.43
C GLY A 13 -0.82 -10.32 -3.82
N PRO A 14 -2.05 -9.79 -3.69
CA PRO A 14 -3.27 -10.55 -3.91
C PRO A 14 -3.32 -11.30 -5.25
N VAL A 15 -2.91 -10.63 -6.33
CA VAL A 15 -2.87 -11.23 -7.68
C VAL A 15 -1.85 -12.36 -7.75
N GLY A 16 -0.65 -12.15 -7.22
CA GLY A 16 0.41 -13.16 -7.23
C GLY A 16 0.08 -14.38 -6.36
N LEU A 17 -0.52 -14.16 -5.19
CA LEU A 17 -0.96 -15.25 -4.30
C LEU A 17 -2.05 -16.10 -4.96
N PHE A 18 -3.06 -15.45 -5.55
CA PHE A 18 -4.11 -16.19 -6.25
C PHE A 18 -3.57 -16.92 -7.49
N ALA A 19 -2.66 -16.30 -8.24
CA ALA A 19 -2.02 -16.94 -9.39
C ALA A 19 -1.19 -18.16 -8.98
N ALA A 20 -0.47 -18.08 -7.86
CA ALA A 20 0.27 -19.21 -7.31
C ALA A 20 -0.65 -20.36 -6.93
N PHE A 21 -1.72 -20.07 -6.19
CA PHE A 21 -2.75 -21.05 -5.86
C PHE A 21 -3.34 -21.73 -7.12
N TYR A 22 -3.73 -20.93 -8.10
CA TYR A 22 -4.34 -21.46 -9.31
C TYR A 22 -3.36 -22.30 -10.15
N ALA A 23 -2.07 -21.92 -10.21
CA ALA A 23 -1.04 -22.69 -10.85
C ALA A 23 -0.82 -24.05 -10.19
N HIS A 24 -0.88 -24.12 -8.86
CA HIS A 24 -0.84 -25.41 -8.13
C HIS A 24 -2.05 -26.30 -8.44
N LEU A 25 -3.25 -25.75 -8.59
CA LEU A 25 -4.42 -26.51 -9.05
C LEU A 25 -4.19 -27.16 -10.45
N ARG A 26 -3.29 -26.56 -11.24
CA ARG A 26 -2.86 -27.09 -12.55
C ARG A 26 -1.63 -27.98 -12.44
N GLN A 27 -1.22 -28.38 -11.23
CA GLN A 27 -0.07 -29.22 -10.93
C GLN A 27 1.29 -28.63 -11.37
N ALA A 28 1.36 -27.31 -11.53
CA ALA A 28 2.61 -26.61 -11.82
C ALA A 28 3.49 -26.51 -10.57
N LYS A 29 4.80 -26.60 -10.76
CA LYS A 29 5.80 -26.30 -9.74
C LYS A 29 6.01 -24.80 -9.67
N VAL A 30 5.61 -24.19 -8.56
CA VAL A 30 5.47 -22.75 -8.40
C VAL A 30 6.54 -22.16 -7.48
N LYS A 31 7.06 -20.99 -7.88
CA LYS A 31 7.89 -20.12 -7.04
C LYS A 31 7.28 -18.72 -7.02
N VAL A 32 7.27 -18.09 -5.84
CA VAL A 32 6.94 -16.66 -5.66
C VAL A 32 8.18 -15.93 -5.18
N ILE A 33 8.51 -14.81 -5.81
CA ILE A 33 9.60 -13.91 -5.40
C ILE A 33 8.98 -12.55 -5.08
N ASP A 34 9.27 -12.01 -3.90
CA ASP A 34 8.81 -10.68 -3.48
C ASP A 34 9.94 -9.89 -2.83
N SER A 35 9.99 -8.60 -3.14
CA SER A 35 10.95 -7.66 -2.53
C SER A 35 10.63 -7.32 -1.09
N LEU A 36 9.41 -7.56 -0.63
CA LEU A 36 8.94 -7.29 0.72
C LEU A 36 9.34 -8.39 1.70
N PRO A 37 9.36 -8.09 3.01
CA PRO A 37 9.68 -9.08 4.05
C PRO A 37 8.54 -10.06 4.33
N GLN A 38 7.35 -9.80 3.79
CA GLN A 38 6.15 -10.63 3.95
C GLN A 38 5.29 -10.64 2.69
N LEU A 39 4.46 -11.66 2.57
CA LEU A 39 3.44 -11.74 1.52
C LEU A 39 2.23 -10.85 1.84
N GLY A 40 1.38 -10.62 0.82
CA GLY A 40 0.16 -9.83 0.93
C GLY A 40 0.22 -8.51 0.16
N GLY A 41 1.43 -8.03 -0.18
CA GLY A 41 1.63 -6.82 -0.97
C GLY A 41 1.12 -5.55 -0.28
N GLN A 42 0.65 -4.59 -1.06
CA GLN A 42 0.18 -3.30 -0.56
C GLN A 42 -0.95 -3.40 0.46
N PRO A 43 -2.00 -4.24 0.31
CA PRO A 43 -3.06 -4.38 1.31
C PRO A 43 -2.54 -4.72 2.70
N ALA A 44 -1.58 -5.64 2.79
CA ALA A 44 -1.01 -6.06 4.08
C ALA A 44 -0.09 -5.02 4.72
N ILE A 45 0.61 -4.22 3.91
CA ILE A 45 1.67 -3.33 4.41
C ILE A 45 1.20 -1.89 4.57
N LEU A 46 0.43 -1.38 3.60
CA LEU A 46 0.06 0.04 3.57
C LEU A 46 -1.27 0.33 4.24
N TYR A 47 -2.22 -0.62 4.18
CA TYR A 47 -3.58 -0.41 4.67
C TYR A 47 -4.24 -1.71 5.19
N PRO A 48 -3.59 -2.42 6.14
CA PRO A 48 -4.11 -3.69 6.66
C PRO A 48 -5.51 -3.55 7.29
N GLU A 49 -5.81 -2.42 7.91
CA GLU A 49 -7.08 -2.13 8.59
C GLU A 49 -8.12 -1.42 7.68
N LYS A 50 -7.73 -1.08 6.43
CA LYS A 50 -8.64 -0.43 5.51
C LYS A 50 -9.72 -1.41 5.04
N THR A 51 -10.98 -1.00 5.10
CA THR A 51 -12.09 -1.74 4.51
C THR A 51 -12.04 -1.64 2.98
N ILE A 52 -12.12 -2.79 2.32
CA ILE A 52 -12.12 -2.95 0.86
C ILE A 52 -13.50 -3.47 0.47
N LEU A 53 -14.15 -2.83 -0.51
CA LEU A 53 -15.51 -3.12 -0.94
C LEU A 53 -15.59 -3.79 -2.33
N ASP A 54 -14.50 -3.78 -3.08
CA ASP A 54 -14.44 -4.16 -4.49
C ASP A 54 -13.77 -5.53 -4.74
N ILE A 55 -13.80 -6.41 -3.73
CA ILE A 55 -13.38 -7.80 -3.89
C ILE A 55 -14.61 -8.68 -4.14
N PRO A 56 -14.69 -9.34 -5.31
CA PRO A 56 -15.83 -10.22 -5.63
C PRO A 56 -16.09 -11.27 -4.55
N ALA A 57 -17.35 -11.55 -4.30
CA ALA A 57 -17.85 -12.51 -3.31
C ALA A 57 -17.70 -12.11 -1.83
N PHE A 58 -17.11 -10.95 -1.54
CA PHE A 58 -17.06 -10.39 -0.19
C PHE A 58 -17.84 -9.08 -0.15
N PRO A 59 -18.85 -8.92 0.73
CA PRO A 59 -19.54 -7.64 0.92
C PRO A 59 -18.58 -6.53 1.38
N SER A 60 -17.64 -6.89 2.24
CA SER A 60 -16.52 -6.08 2.67
C SER A 60 -15.49 -6.96 3.37
N LEU A 61 -14.23 -6.57 3.36
CA LEU A 61 -13.16 -7.17 4.16
C LEU A 61 -12.03 -6.15 4.32
N THR A 62 -11.18 -6.35 5.32
CA THR A 62 -9.98 -5.52 5.49
C THR A 62 -8.84 -6.00 4.57
N GLY A 63 -7.82 -5.16 4.39
CA GLY A 63 -6.61 -5.54 3.66
C GLY A 63 -5.90 -6.74 4.29
N GLN A 64 -5.93 -6.85 5.63
CA GLN A 64 -5.38 -8.00 6.35
C GLN A 64 -6.21 -9.25 6.12
N GLU A 65 -7.54 -9.18 6.26
CA GLU A 65 -8.43 -10.34 6.02
C GLU A 65 -8.32 -10.86 4.58
N LEU A 66 -8.18 -9.97 3.59
CA LEU A 66 -7.91 -10.39 2.21
C LEU A 66 -6.62 -11.19 2.11
N THR A 67 -5.56 -10.69 2.73
CA THR A 67 -4.26 -11.36 2.75
C THR A 67 -4.33 -12.71 3.43
N ASP A 68 -4.95 -12.78 4.62
CA ASP A 68 -5.07 -14.02 5.39
C ASP A 68 -5.86 -15.09 4.64
N ASN A 69 -6.95 -14.71 3.97
CA ASN A 69 -7.73 -15.63 3.15
C ASN A 69 -6.93 -16.17 1.96
N LEU A 70 -6.16 -15.33 1.27
CA LEU A 70 -5.31 -15.76 0.15
C LEU A 70 -4.16 -16.65 0.62
N LEU A 71 -3.55 -16.36 1.76
CA LEU A 71 -2.51 -17.19 2.35
C LEU A 71 -3.06 -18.54 2.82
N ALA A 72 -4.24 -18.55 3.45
CA ALA A 72 -4.92 -19.79 3.84
C ALA A 72 -5.21 -20.67 2.61
N GLN A 73 -5.65 -20.06 1.51
CA GLN A 73 -5.90 -20.74 0.24
C GLN A 73 -4.61 -21.33 -0.35
N LEU A 74 -3.51 -20.54 -0.37
CA LEU A 74 -2.21 -20.98 -0.88
C LEU A 74 -1.57 -22.06 -0.01
N SER A 75 -1.77 -22.01 1.32
CA SER A 75 -1.17 -22.94 2.29
C SER A 75 -1.59 -24.40 2.10
N THR A 76 -2.63 -24.65 1.29
CA THR A 76 -3.02 -26.02 0.90
C THR A 76 -1.99 -26.69 -0.02
N PHE A 77 -1.02 -25.93 -0.53
CA PHE A 77 0.05 -26.41 -1.40
C PHE A 77 1.42 -26.00 -0.85
N GLU A 78 2.42 -26.80 -1.20
CA GLU A 78 3.81 -26.50 -0.89
C GLU A 78 4.40 -25.55 -1.95
N THR A 79 4.53 -24.27 -1.59
CA THR A 79 5.00 -23.20 -2.49
C THR A 79 6.40 -22.74 -2.10
N THR A 80 7.32 -22.64 -3.05
CA THR A 80 8.62 -21.99 -2.80
C THR A 80 8.45 -20.48 -2.78
N ILE A 81 8.76 -19.86 -1.63
CA ILE A 81 8.61 -18.42 -1.40
C ILE A 81 10.00 -17.82 -1.13
N CYS A 82 10.35 -16.77 -1.88
CA CYS A 82 11.58 -15.99 -1.73
C CYS A 82 11.21 -14.55 -1.37
N LEU A 83 11.41 -14.16 -0.12
CA LEU A 83 11.13 -12.81 0.39
C LEU A 83 12.40 -11.97 0.50
N ASN A 84 12.23 -10.64 0.62
CA ASN A 84 13.33 -9.67 0.62
C ASN A 84 14.24 -9.86 -0.61
N GLU A 85 13.68 -10.20 -1.74
CA GLU A 85 14.41 -10.54 -2.95
C GLU A 85 13.82 -9.80 -4.16
N THR A 86 14.63 -8.94 -4.77
CA THR A 86 14.19 -8.08 -5.87
C THR A 86 14.72 -8.61 -7.19
N LEU A 87 13.83 -8.77 -8.18
CA LEU A 87 14.20 -9.05 -9.55
C LEU A 87 14.92 -7.85 -10.15
N THR A 88 16.10 -8.10 -10.75
CA THR A 88 16.94 -7.05 -11.34
C THR A 88 17.12 -7.18 -12.84
N ALA A 89 17.07 -8.42 -13.38
CA ALA A 89 17.15 -8.66 -14.80
C ALA A 89 16.41 -9.93 -15.21
N ILE A 90 15.96 -9.96 -16.44
CA ILE A 90 15.28 -11.08 -17.09
C ILE A 90 16.02 -11.39 -18.38
N GLU A 91 16.46 -12.62 -18.54
CA GLU A 91 17.02 -13.15 -19.78
C GLU A 91 16.04 -14.15 -20.39
N PRO A 92 15.34 -13.78 -21.47
CA PRO A 92 14.37 -14.66 -22.12
C PRO A 92 15.06 -15.80 -22.88
N GLY A 93 14.40 -16.96 -22.97
CA GLY A 93 14.89 -18.16 -23.66
C GLY A 93 13.86 -19.27 -23.49
N GLU A 94 14.20 -20.50 -23.97
CA GLU A 94 13.40 -21.71 -23.66
C GLU A 94 13.27 -21.94 -22.17
N VAL A 95 14.32 -21.60 -21.43
CA VAL A 95 14.33 -21.43 -19.98
C VAL A 95 14.66 -19.98 -19.70
N ILE A 96 13.75 -19.30 -19.00
CA ILE A 96 13.94 -17.91 -18.61
C ILE A 96 14.86 -17.87 -17.41
N SER A 97 15.93 -17.07 -17.48
CA SER A 97 16.84 -16.80 -16.39
C SER A 97 16.45 -15.48 -15.70
N LEU A 98 16.26 -15.52 -14.39
CA LEU A 98 15.86 -14.39 -13.56
C LEU A 98 17.02 -14.06 -12.61
N THR A 99 17.64 -12.91 -12.81
CA THR A 99 18.66 -12.40 -11.87
C THR A 99 17.96 -11.57 -10.80
N THR A 100 18.27 -11.87 -9.56
CA THR A 100 17.73 -11.17 -8.39
C THR A 100 18.86 -10.66 -7.49
N THR A 101 18.51 -9.92 -6.45
CA THR A 101 19.46 -9.45 -5.42
C THR A 101 20.08 -10.59 -4.61
N LYS A 102 19.53 -11.82 -4.67
CA LYS A 102 20.03 -12.98 -3.89
C LYS A 102 20.57 -14.11 -4.78
N GLY A 103 20.41 -14.04 -6.08
CA GLY A 103 20.93 -15.09 -6.97
C GLY A 103 20.18 -15.19 -8.28
N ILE A 104 20.39 -16.32 -8.98
CA ILE A 104 19.79 -16.59 -10.27
C ILE A 104 18.76 -17.71 -10.12
N HIS A 105 17.57 -17.50 -10.68
CA HIS A 105 16.49 -18.47 -10.74
C HIS A 105 16.18 -18.85 -12.19
N GLN A 106 15.67 -20.07 -12.38
CA GLN A 106 15.26 -20.57 -13.69
C GLN A 106 13.79 -20.96 -13.68
N THR A 107 13.08 -20.59 -14.74
CA THR A 107 11.67 -20.89 -14.89
C THR A 107 11.30 -21.08 -16.36
N LYS A 108 10.25 -21.88 -16.63
CA LYS A 108 9.69 -22.03 -17.97
C LYS A 108 8.74 -20.87 -18.30
N THR A 109 8.03 -20.35 -17.30
CA THR A 109 7.07 -19.26 -17.46
C THR A 109 7.29 -18.21 -16.36
N LEU A 110 7.16 -16.95 -16.72
CA LEU A 110 7.24 -15.82 -15.80
C LEU A 110 5.91 -15.09 -15.76
N LEU A 111 5.37 -14.89 -14.56
CA LEU A 111 4.24 -14.02 -14.31
C LEU A 111 4.71 -12.79 -13.51
N ILE A 112 4.44 -11.60 -14.02
CA ILE A 112 4.76 -10.34 -13.34
C ILE A 112 3.49 -9.81 -12.71
N ALA A 113 3.43 -9.82 -11.36
CA ALA A 113 2.30 -9.40 -10.53
C ALA A 113 2.73 -8.39 -9.45
N MET A 114 3.71 -7.55 -9.77
CA MET A 114 4.37 -6.63 -8.84
C MET A 114 3.58 -5.36 -8.51
N GLY A 115 2.34 -5.22 -9.01
CA GLY A 115 1.50 -4.04 -8.80
C GLY A 115 2.19 -2.76 -9.27
N GLY A 116 2.18 -1.72 -8.42
CA GLY A 116 2.92 -0.47 -8.65
C GLY A 116 4.43 -0.56 -8.38
N GLY A 117 4.97 -1.74 -8.11
CA GLY A 117 6.35 -1.94 -7.71
C GLY A 117 6.60 -1.63 -6.22
N ALA A 118 7.87 -1.48 -5.85
CA ALA A 118 8.23 -1.11 -4.49
C ALA A 118 7.69 0.29 -4.16
N PHE A 119 6.73 0.35 -3.24
CA PHE A 119 6.15 1.61 -2.81
C PHE A 119 7.19 2.41 -2.01
N LYS A 120 7.49 3.60 -2.51
CA LYS A 120 8.22 4.62 -1.75
C LYS A 120 7.28 5.81 -1.62
N PRO A 121 6.90 6.19 -0.39
CA PRO A 121 6.14 7.42 -0.17
C PRO A 121 6.89 8.61 -0.77
N ARG A 122 6.15 9.53 -1.39
CA ARG A 122 6.75 10.81 -1.75
C ARG A 122 6.97 11.59 -0.46
N PRO A 123 8.20 12.01 -0.18
CA PRO A 123 8.46 12.83 1.00
C PRO A 123 7.67 14.14 0.90
N LEU A 124 7.29 14.67 2.04
CA LEU A 124 6.68 15.99 2.11
C LEU A 124 7.73 17.04 1.71
N GLU A 125 7.45 17.77 0.66
CA GLU A 125 8.35 18.79 0.09
C GLU A 125 8.37 20.05 0.96
N ILE A 126 8.70 19.90 2.23
CA ILE A 126 8.87 20.95 3.24
C ILE A 126 10.24 20.76 3.87
N GLU A 127 11.04 21.83 3.89
CA GLU A 127 12.34 21.81 4.52
C GLU A 127 12.25 21.39 6.01
N GLY A 128 13.04 20.40 6.41
CA GLY A 128 13.05 19.88 7.78
C GLY A 128 11.88 19.01 8.17
N ALA A 129 10.95 18.64 7.26
CA ALA A 129 9.81 17.78 7.59
C ALA A 129 10.23 16.42 8.19
N ASP A 130 11.32 15.85 7.70
CA ASP A 130 11.83 14.55 8.15
C ASP A 130 12.43 14.60 9.58
N SER A 131 12.63 15.80 10.16
CA SER A 131 13.09 15.96 11.54
C SER A 131 11.96 15.81 12.57
N PHE A 132 10.70 15.75 12.13
CA PHE A 132 9.54 15.62 13.01
C PHE A 132 9.04 14.17 13.06
N GLU A 133 9.12 13.56 14.24
CA GLU A 133 8.69 12.16 14.48
C GLU A 133 7.20 11.91 14.27
N ASN A 134 6.37 12.94 14.29
CA ASN A 134 4.93 12.86 14.07
C ASN A 134 4.49 13.23 12.64
N VAL A 135 5.43 13.21 11.69
CA VAL A 135 5.15 13.22 10.25
C VAL A 135 5.23 11.78 9.76
N HIS A 136 4.11 11.24 9.30
CA HIS A 136 3.98 9.84 8.91
C HIS A 136 3.57 9.72 7.45
N TYR A 137 4.11 8.72 6.75
CA TYR A 137 3.80 8.42 5.36
C TYR A 137 2.96 7.15 5.20
N HIS A 138 2.79 6.40 6.28
CA HIS A 138 1.91 5.24 6.37
C HIS A 138 1.44 5.05 7.83
N VAL A 139 0.34 4.37 7.98
CA VAL A 139 -0.26 4.06 9.28
C VAL A 139 -0.28 2.53 9.43
N SER A 140 0.45 2.04 10.42
CA SER A 140 0.49 0.61 10.74
C SER A 140 -0.49 0.20 11.84
N ASN A 141 -0.88 1.14 12.69
CA ASN A 141 -1.87 0.94 13.74
C ASN A 141 -2.58 2.27 13.98
N ILE A 142 -3.86 2.33 13.67
CA ILE A 142 -4.65 3.55 13.79
C ILE A 142 -4.92 3.95 15.25
N GLN A 143 -4.94 2.99 16.17
CA GLN A 143 -5.24 3.24 17.59
C GLN A 143 -4.19 4.12 18.29
N GLN A 144 -2.95 4.16 17.81
CA GLN A 144 -1.92 5.05 18.36
C GLN A 144 -2.23 6.54 18.17
N TYR A 145 -3.22 6.87 17.35
CA TYR A 145 -3.67 8.25 17.07
C TYR A 145 -4.97 8.60 17.80
N ALA A 146 -5.45 7.73 18.69
CA ALA A 146 -6.62 8.02 19.52
C ALA A 146 -6.42 9.33 20.29
N ASP A 147 -7.48 10.13 20.35
CA ASP A 147 -7.52 11.43 21.03
C ASP A 147 -6.48 12.48 20.55
N LYS A 148 -5.88 12.28 19.37
CA LYS A 148 -4.95 13.24 18.76
C LYS A 148 -5.62 14.08 17.69
N ASP A 149 -5.03 15.26 17.44
CA ASP A 149 -5.39 16.08 16.30
C ASP A 149 -4.61 15.57 15.08
N VAL A 150 -5.32 15.16 14.03
CA VAL A 150 -4.74 14.52 12.84
C VAL A 150 -4.97 15.40 11.62
N VAL A 151 -3.90 15.63 10.85
CA VAL A 151 -3.96 16.34 9.57
C VAL A 151 -3.51 15.41 8.46
N ILE A 152 -4.35 15.19 7.46
CA ILE A 152 -4.10 14.33 6.31
C ILE A 152 -3.86 15.19 5.08
N LEU A 153 -2.75 14.97 4.41
CA LEU A 153 -2.36 15.69 3.20
C LEU A 153 -2.60 14.81 1.98
N GLY A 154 -3.56 15.18 1.16
CA GLY A 154 -3.85 14.43 -0.06
C GLY A 154 -5.27 14.63 -0.56
N GLY A 155 -5.63 13.99 -1.67
CA GLY A 155 -6.97 14.09 -2.25
C GLY A 155 -7.32 12.94 -3.18
N GLY A 156 -6.60 11.81 -3.07
CA GLY A 156 -6.97 10.53 -3.68
C GLY A 156 -7.64 9.61 -2.67
N ASP A 157 -7.99 8.39 -3.10
CA ASP A 157 -8.69 7.38 -2.29
C ASP A 157 -8.04 7.18 -0.91
N SER A 158 -6.72 7.00 -0.86
CA SER A 158 -6.03 6.79 0.42
C SER A 158 -6.23 7.93 1.41
N ALA A 159 -6.22 9.19 0.95
CA ALA A 159 -6.39 10.33 1.84
C ALA A 159 -7.83 10.43 2.37
N VAL A 160 -8.81 10.18 1.52
CA VAL A 160 -10.22 10.21 1.88
C VAL A 160 -10.54 9.07 2.84
N ASP A 161 -10.12 7.84 2.52
CA ASP A 161 -10.36 6.66 3.34
C ASP A 161 -9.74 6.79 4.73
N TRP A 162 -8.47 7.26 4.81
CA TRP A 162 -7.83 7.51 6.09
C TRP A 162 -8.54 8.61 6.88
N SER A 163 -9.04 9.65 6.22
CA SER A 163 -9.79 10.72 6.91
C SER A 163 -11.06 10.17 7.56
N LEU A 164 -11.81 9.34 6.86
CA LEU A 164 -13.00 8.68 7.38
C LEU A 164 -12.70 7.65 8.50
N ALA A 165 -11.56 6.98 8.40
CA ALA A 165 -11.12 6.06 9.45
C ALA A 165 -10.69 6.81 10.72
N PHE A 166 -9.92 7.89 10.58
CA PHE A 166 -9.46 8.71 11.72
C PHE A 166 -10.60 9.48 12.39
N GLU A 167 -11.64 9.88 11.67
CA GLU A 167 -12.82 10.51 12.22
C GLU A 167 -13.39 9.76 13.44
N LYS A 168 -13.32 8.43 13.41
CA LYS A 168 -13.88 7.55 14.44
C LYS A 168 -13.00 7.41 15.68
N ILE A 169 -11.75 7.87 15.64
CA ILE A 169 -10.73 7.55 16.64
C ILE A 169 -10.01 8.80 17.13
N ALA A 170 -9.65 9.70 16.22
CA ALA A 170 -8.93 10.92 16.53
C ALA A 170 -9.83 11.95 17.24
N LYS A 171 -9.21 12.87 17.98
CA LYS A 171 -9.92 13.99 18.59
C LYS A 171 -10.47 14.97 17.55
N THR A 172 -9.64 15.29 16.54
CA THR A 172 -10.04 16.05 15.37
C THR A 172 -9.36 15.47 14.14
N THR A 173 -10.05 15.49 13.00
CA THR A 173 -9.49 15.07 11.72
C THR A 173 -9.65 16.18 10.69
N HIS A 174 -8.56 16.51 10.05
CA HIS A 174 -8.51 17.51 9.00
C HIS A 174 -7.93 16.88 7.73
N ILE A 175 -8.57 17.14 6.58
CA ILE A 175 -8.01 16.77 5.27
C ILE A 175 -7.66 18.04 4.49
N VAL A 176 -6.47 18.07 3.92
CA VAL A 176 -5.97 19.21 3.15
C VAL A 176 -5.65 18.78 1.74
N HIS A 177 -6.26 19.45 0.76
CA HIS A 177 -6.02 19.17 -0.65
C HIS A 177 -5.80 20.44 -1.45
N ARG A 178 -4.92 20.33 -2.47
CA ARG A 178 -4.53 21.44 -3.34
C ARG A 178 -5.60 21.85 -4.37
N ARG A 179 -6.68 21.09 -4.50
CA ARG A 179 -7.79 21.32 -5.42
C ARG A 179 -9.12 21.22 -4.69
N ASP A 180 -10.14 21.87 -5.21
CA ASP A 180 -11.49 21.76 -4.64
C ASP A 180 -12.14 20.40 -4.89
N ASN A 181 -11.68 19.70 -5.95
CA ASN A 181 -12.20 18.38 -6.32
C ASN A 181 -11.23 17.26 -5.90
N PHE A 182 -11.72 16.29 -5.16
CA PHE A 182 -11.01 15.07 -4.79
C PHE A 182 -10.94 14.10 -6.00
N ARG A 183 -9.88 13.28 -6.03
CA ARG A 183 -9.70 12.19 -7.01
C ARG A 183 -9.89 10.83 -6.34
N ALA A 184 -10.91 10.71 -5.53
CA ALA A 184 -11.30 9.49 -4.85
C ALA A 184 -12.65 9.03 -5.41
N LEU A 185 -13.06 7.80 -5.03
CA LEU A 185 -14.37 7.28 -5.38
C LEU A 185 -15.47 8.24 -4.92
N GLU A 186 -16.43 8.51 -5.79
CA GLU A 186 -17.52 9.46 -5.54
C GLU A 186 -18.28 9.15 -4.25
N HIS A 187 -18.50 7.87 -3.97
CA HIS A 187 -19.14 7.41 -2.74
C HIS A 187 -18.37 7.85 -1.48
N SER A 188 -17.06 7.60 -1.44
CA SER A 188 -16.22 7.98 -0.30
C SER A 188 -16.10 9.51 -0.15
N VAL A 189 -16.10 10.25 -1.27
CA VAL A 189 -16.11 11.73 -1.24
C VAL A 189 -17.42 12.27 -0.68
N GLU A 190 -18.55 11.63 -0.98
CA GLU A 190 -19.84 12.03 -0.43
C GLU A 190 -19.93 11.73 1.07
N GLU A 191 -19.42 10.57 1.53
CA GLU A 191 -19.29 10.26 2.96
C GLU A 191 -18.40 11.29 3.66
N LEU A 192 -17.26 11.66 3.06
CA LEU A 192 -16.35 12.67 3.62
C LEU A 192 -17.05 14.02 3.82
N LYS A 193 -17.87 14.44 2.87
CA LYS A 193 -18.62 15.71 2.98
C LYS A 193 -19.69 15.68 4.07
N GLN A 194 -20.22 14.50 4.40
CA GLN A 194 -21.23 14.30 5.43
C GLN A 194 -20.62 14.02 6.81
N SER A 195 -19.31 13.81 6.86
CA SER A 195 -18.56 13.49 8.08
C SER A 195 -18.21 14.72 8.91
N SER A 196 -17.65 14.51 10.10
CA SER A 196 -17.11 15.56 10.95
C SER A 196 -15.69 16.02 10.57
N VAL A 197 -15.11 15.43 9.52
CA VAL A 197 -13.78 15.79 9.02
C VAL A 197 -13.78 17.21 8.48
N THR A 198 -12.85 18.03 8.96
CA THR A 198 -12.73 19.41 8.44
C THR A 198 -11.95 19.41 7.13
N ILE A 199 -12.59 19.84 6.05
CA ILE A 199 -12.02 19.90 4.71
C ILE A 199 -11.38 21.27 4.45
N HIS A 200 -10.12 21.25 4.05
CA HIS A 200 -9.36 22.46 3.70
C HIS A 200 -8.91 22.40 2.23
N THR A 201 -9.53 23.19 1.38
CA THR A 201 -9.18 23.32 -0.05
C THR A 201 -9.29 24.80 -0.48
N PRO A 202 -8.65 25.23 -1.54
CA PRO A 202 -7.46 24.66 -2.18
C PRO A 202 -6.18 25.12 -1.47
N LEU A 203 -5.56 24.25 -0.70
CA LEU A 203 -4.37 24.58 0.09
C LEU A 203 -3.20 23.63 -0.21
N VAL A 204 -1.99 24.17 -0.15
CA VAL A 204 -0.74 23.41 -0.22
C VAL A 204 0.08 23.61 1.05
N PRO A 205 0.73 22.58 1.57
CA PRO A 205 1.59 22.71 2.73
C PRO A 205 2.82 23.53 2.37
N LYS A 206 3.21 24.43 3.28
CA LYS A 206 4.34 25.36 3.12
C LYS A 206 5.42 25.17 4.14
N GLY A 207 5.07 24.81 5.37
CA GLY A 207 6.01 24.69 6.47
C GLY A 207 5.43 23.97 7.66
N LEU A 208 6.33 23.47 8.50
CA LEU A 208 6.02 22.92 9.81
C LEU A 208 6.69 23.76 10.88
N SER A 209 6.06 23.88 12.05
CA SER A 209 6.69 24.44 13.24
C SER A 209 6.42 23.52 14.42
N GLY A 210 7.39 23.44 15.32
CA GLY A 210 7.33 22.56 16.48
C GLY A 210 8.64 22.59 17.26
N GLU A 211 8.69 21.84 18.32
CA GLU A 211 9.83 21.75 19.23
C GLU A 211 10.10 20.28 19.58
N ASN A 212 11.34 19.98 19.97
CA ASN A 212 11.76 18.65 20.44
C ASN A 212 11.42 17.50 19.48
N GLY A 213 11.58 17.71 18.18
CA GLY A 213 11.29 16.69 17.17
C GLY A 213 9.80 16.46 16.92
N ARG A 214 8.89 17.30 17.42
CA ARG A 214 7.44 17.17 17.21
C ARG A 214 6.88 18.43 16.58
N ALA A 215 6.22 18.28 15.44
CA ALA A 215 5.44 19.35 14.83
C ALA A 215 4.20 19.62 15.67
N SER A 216 3.95 20.89 15.97
CA SER A 216 2.75 21.38 16.67
C SER A 216 1.83 22.17 15.75
N ALA A 217 2.34 22.63 14.60
CA ALA A 217 1.54 23.33 13.60
C ALA A 217 2.06 23.05 12.19
N ILE A 218 1.12 23.06 11.24
CA ILE A 218 1.41 23.03 9.81
C ILE A 218 0.85 24.31 9.17
N HIS A 219 1.64 24.93 8.32
CA HIS A 219 1.33 26.16 7.62
C HIS A 219 0.98 25.87 6.18
N PHE A 220 0.00 26.60 5.64
CA PHE A 220 -0.50 26.41 4.29
C PHE A 220 -0.51 27.73 3.50
N ASP A 221 -0.28 27.62 2.19
CA ASP A 221 -0.57 28.66 1.24
C ASP A 221 -1.82 28.31 0.41
N LYS A 222 -2.62 29.31 0.05
CA LYS A 222 -3.69 29.11 -0.94
C LYS A 222 -3.08 28.88 -2.31
N VAL A 223 -3.59 27.87 -3.01
CA VAL A 223 -3.27 27.70 -4.43
C VAL A 223 -3.81 28.91 -5.17
N LYS A 224 -2.95 29.63 -5.89
CA LYS A 224 -3.39 30.71 -6.77
C LYS A 224 -4.22 30.08 -7.89
N SER A 225 -5.48 30.49 -8.03
CA SER A 225 -6.26 30.19 -9.22
C SER A 225 -5.58 30.86 -10.42
N GLU A 226 -5.20 30.04 -11.41
CA GLU A 226 -4.85 30.56 -12.73
C GLU A 226 -6.07 31.12 -13.42
#